data_f21839595c49c4e2180b7c613fc94bfd
#
_entry.id   f21839595c49c4e2180b7c613fc94bfd
#
_cell.length_a   1.000
_cell.length_b   1.000
_cell.length_c   1.000
_cell.angle_alpha   90.00
_cell.angle_beta   90.00
_cell.angle_gamma   90.00
#
_symmetry.space_group_name_H-M   'P 1'
#
loop_
_entity.id
_entity.type
_entity.pdbx_description
1 polymer ?
#
loop_
_entity_poly.entity_id
_entity_poly.type
_entity_poly.pdbx_seq_one_letter_code
_entity_poly.pdbx_strand_id
1 'polypeptide(L)'
;MAALALAFILLGASWSTAWAADPPCDKYPVAKQATCASIWKSLNQEDGHVIAQFGLDQLKRREEGKINAEQHLGENMAFIKQSTEKRLERLRARMEKE
;
A
#
# COMPACT_ATOMS: atom_id res chain seq x y z
N MET A 1 -3.99 16.57 -41.95
CA MET A 1 -3.57 15.22 -41.51
C MET A 1 -2.45 15.23 -40.52
N ALA A 2 -1.36 15.96 -40.79
CA ALA A 2 -0.28 16.10 -39.84
C ALA A 2 -0.71 16.72 -38.52
N ALA A 3 -1.64 17.64 -38.54
CA ALA A 3 -2.15 18.32 -37.36
C ALA A 3 -2.85 17.36 -36.39
N LEU A 4 -3.52 16.30 -36.87
CA LEU A 4 -4.18 15.33 -36.03
C LEU A 4 -3.17 14.50 -35.25
N ALA A 5 -2.06 14.14 -35.87
CA ALA A 5 -1.00 13.39 -35.21
C ALA A 5 -0.39 14.19 -34.05
N LEU A 6 -0.22 15.50 -34.25
CA LEU A 6 0.27 16.39 -33.22
C LEU A 6 -0.66 16.47 -32.01
N ALA A 7 -1.96 16.48 -32.28
CA ALA A 7 -2.95 16.49 -31.20
C ALA A 7 -2.83 15.24 -30.31
N PHE A 8 -2.59 14.08 -30.90
CA PHE A 8 -2.38 12.86 -30.14
C PHE A 8 -1.14 12.94 -29.25
N ILE A 9 -0.07 13.49 -29.76
CA ILE A 9 1.17 13.64 -29.00
C ILE A 9 0.93 14.52 -27.78
N LEU A 10 0.17 15.61 -27.95
CA LEU A 10 -0.15 16.50 -26.84
C LEU A 10 -0.97 15.82 -25.76
N LEU A 11 -1.92 14.99 -26.15
CA LEU A 11 -2.71 14.22 -25.20
C LEU A 11 -1.86 13.23 -24.41
N GLY A 12 -0.92 12.57 -25.08
CA GLY A 12 0.02 11.68 -24.41
C GLY A 12 0.90 12.42 -23.41
N ALA A 13 1.36 13.61 -23.75
CA ALA A 13 2.17 14.43 -22.85
C ALA A 13 1.41 14.85 -21.61
N SER A 14 0.12 15.17 -21.72
CA SER A 14 -0.68 15.58 -20.57
C SER A 14 -0.90 14.43 -19.57
N TRP A 15 -0.80 13.21 -20.00
CA TRP A 15 -0.93 12.07 -19.11
C TRP A 15 0.25 11.92 -18.17
N SER A 16 1.43 12.34 -18.58
CA SER A 16 2.60 12.26 -17.73
C SER A 16 2.51 13.16 -16.49
N THR A 17 1.62 14.15 -16.51
CA THR A 17 1.42 15.03 -15.35
C THR A 17 0.50 14.44 -14.29
N ALA A 18 -0.17 13.33 -14.59
CA ALA A 18 -1.10 12.68 -13.67
C ALA A 18 -0.40 11.77 -12.65
N TRP A 19 0.91 11.85 -12.57
CA TRP A 19 1.71 10.98 -11.72
C TRP A 19 1.82 11.55 -10.30
N ALA A 20 0.71 11.50 -9.57
CA ALA A 20 0.74 11.75 -8.14
C ALA A 20 1.14 10.45 -7.44
N ALA A 21 1.92 10.57 -6.38
CA ALA A 21 2.26 9.41 -5.57
C ALA A 21 1.00 8.87 -4.91
N ASP A 22 0.94 7.55 -4.76
CA ASP A 22 -0.15 6.89 -4.05
C ASP A 22 -0.04 7.12 -2.55
N PRO A 23 -1.17 7.07 -1.83
CA PRO A 23 -1.11 7.06 -0.37
C PRO A 23 -0.26 5.88 0.11
N PRO A 24 0.52 6.04 1.20
CA PRO A 24 0.59 7.22 2.07
C PRO A 24 1.62 8.26 1.64
N CYS A 25 2.26 8.09 0.50
CA CYS A 25 3.37 8.95 0.07
C CYS A 25 2.94 10.26 -0.55
N ASP A 26 1.69 10.38 -0.93
CA ASP A 26 1.12 11.59 -1.51
C ASP A 26 1.19 12.81 -0.57
N LYS A 27 1.34 12.58 0.73
CA LYS A 27 1.43 13.63 1.74
C LYS A 27 2.81 14.28 1.82
N TYR A 28 3.83 13.63 1.28
CA TYR A 28 5.19 14.14 1.33
C TYR A 28 5.48 15.08 0.16
N PRO A 29 6.44 16.00 0.31
CA PRO A 29 6.87 16.83 -0.81
C PRO A 29 7.33 15.98 -1.99
N VAL A 30 7.10 16.46 -3.20
CA VAL A 30 7.41 15.73 -4.44
C VAL A 30 8.84 15.17 -4.41
N ALA A 31 9.80 15.96 -3.94
CA ALA A 31 11.21 15.55 -3.88
C ALA A 31 11.46 14.32 -2.98
N LYS A 32 10.54 14.03 -2.06
CA LYS A 32 10.66 12.91 -1.12
C LYS A 32 9.75 11.73 -1.44
N GLN A 33 8.86 11.89 -2.41
CA GLN A 33 7.86 10.86 -2.69
C GLN A 33 8.46 9.55 -3.18
N ALA A 34 9.51 9.60 -4.00
CA ALA A 34 10.18 8.40 -4.49
C ALA A 34 10.83 7.62 -3.34
N THR A 35 11.48 8.32 -2.42
CA THR A 35 12.08 7.70 -1.23
C THR A 35 11.00 7.09 -0.35
N CYS A 36 9.90 7.79 -0.15
CA CYS A 36 8.76 7.28 0.61
C CYS A 36 8.22 5.99 -0.02
N ALA A 37 8.01 5.98 -1.33
CA ALA A 37 7.50 4.79 -2.04
C ALA A 37 8.43 3.59 -1.87
N SER A 38 9.72 3.80 -1.93
CA SER A 38 10.72 2.76 -1.75
C SER A 38 10.68 2.19 -0.32
N ILE A 39 10.60 3.06 0.67
CA ILE A 39 10.49 2.64 2.08
C ILE A 39 9.19 1.90 2.32
N TRP A 40 8.09 2.40 1.80
CA TRP A 40 6.78 1.78 1.95
C TRP A 40 6.75 0.37 1.36
N LYS A 41 7.32 0.21 0.17
CA LYS A 41 7.45 -1.10 -0.47
C LYS A 41 8.25 -2.06 0.40
N SER A 42 9.37 -1.60 0.95
CA SER A 42 10.22 -2.40 1.83
C SER A 42 9.47 -2.83 3.09
N LEU A 43 8.73 -1.91 3.72
CA LEU A 43 7.92 -2.22 4.89
C LEU A 43 6.82 -3.25 4.59
N ASN A 44 6.17 -3.12 3.44
CA ASN A 44 5.17 -4.09 3.02
C ASN A 44 5.78 -5.47 2.82
N GLN A 45 6.98 -5.54 2.28
CA GLN A 45 7.69 -6.81 2.09
C GLN A 45 8.09 -7.42 3.44
N GLU A 46 8.55 -6.61 4.38
CA GLU A 46 8.90 -7.08 5.71
C GLU A 46 7.69 -7.68 6.43
N ASP A 47 6.52 -7.06 6.28
CA ASP A 47 5.31 -7.50 6.95
C ASP A 47 4.59 -8.64 6.21
N GLY A 48 4.94 -8.88 4.95
CA GLY A 48 4.24 -9.86 4.12
C GLY A 48 4.20 -11.27 4.73
N HIS A 49 5.30 -11.70 5.33
CA HIS A 49 5.38 -13.02 5.95
C HIS A 49 4.42 -13.13 7.15
N VAL A 50 4.39 -12.13 7.99
CA VAL A 50 3.52 -12.11 9.18
C VAL A 50 2.05 -12.08 8.76
N ILE A 51 1.73 -11.29 7.74
CA ILE A 51 0.37 -11.20 7.20
C ILE A 51 -0.08 -12.56 6.65
N ALA A 52 0.79 -13.22 5.90
CA ALA A 52 0.50 -14.55 5.34
C ALA A 52 0.29 -15.58 6.44
N GLN A 53 1.12 -15.58 7.48
CA GLN A 53 0.99 -16.51 8.61
C GLN A 53 -0.30 -16.28 9.35
N PHE A 54 -0.69 -15.03 9.55
CA PHE A 54 -1.95 -14.71 10.20
C PHE A 54 -3.14 -15.27 9.40
N GLY A 55 -3.13 -15.10 8.08
CA GLY A 55 -4.19 -15.62 7.21
C GLY A 55 -4.30 -17.14 7.25
N LEU A 56 -3.15 -17.84 7.23
CA LEU A 56 -3.12 -19.30 7.32
C LEU A 56 -3.65 -19.79 8.67
N ASP A 57 -3.30 -19.12 9.76
CA ASP A 57 -3.81 -19.45 11.08
C ASP A 57 -5.31 -19.28 11.17
N GLN A 58 -5.85 -18.23 10.59
CA GLN A 58 -7.29 -17.99 10.52
C GLN A 58 -8.01 -19.11 9.76
N LEU A 59 -7.46 -19.51 8.61
CA LEU A 59 -8.04 -20.59 7.82
C LEU A 59 -8.06 -21.89 8.60
N LYS A 60 -6.99 -22.20 9.29
CA LYS A 60 -6.90 -23.39 10.10
C LYS A 60 -7.96 -23.39 11.21
N ARG A 61 -8.10 -22.29 11.93
CA ARG A 61 -9.11 -22.18 13.00
C ARG A 61 -10.53 -22.25 12.44
N ARG A 62 -10.76 -21.72 11.23
CA ARG A 62 -12.05 -21.87 10.54
C ARG A 62 -12.34 -23.35 10.23
N GLU A 63 -11.37 -24.06 9.68
CA GLU A 63 -11.51 -25.48 9.35
C GLU A 63 -11.74 -26.33 10.58
N GLU A 64 -11.12 -25.97 11.69
CA GLU A 64 -11.28 -26.66 12.97
C GLU A 64 -12.55 -26.26 13.72
N GLY A 65 -13.33 -25.35 13.18
CA GLY A 65 -14.56 -24.87 13.80
C GLY A 65 -14.37 -23.98 15.01
N LYS A 66 -13.15 -23.49 15.24
CA LYS A 66 -12.85 -22.63 16.40
C LYS A 66 -13.35 -21.21 16.23
N ILE A 67 -13.47 -20.74 15.02
CA ILE A 67 -14.05 -19.44 14.69
C ILE A 67 -15.04 -19.59 13.54
N ASN A 68 -16.07 -18.74 13.55
CA ASN A 68 -17.06 -18.70 12.47
C ASN A 68 -16.68 -17.60 11.46
N ALA A 69 -17.49 -17.44 10.40
CA ALA A 69 -17.26 -16.48 9.34
C ALA A 69 -17.20 -15.05 9.87
N GLU A 70 -18.07 -14.69 10.78
CA GLU A 70 -18.15 -13.36 11.35
C GLU A 70 -16.93 -13.06 12.20
N GLN A 71 -16.48 -13.99 13.02
CA GLN A 71 -15.29 -13.86 13.83
C GLN A 71 -14.04 -13.75 12.96
N HIS A 72 -13.96 -14.54 11.89
CA HIS A 72 -12.87 -14.48 10.93
C HIS A 72 -12.77 -13.08 10.30
N LEU A 73 -13.90 -12.55 9.85
CA LEU A 73 -13.94 -11.22 9.25
C LEU A 73 -13.51 -10.15 10.26
N GLY A 74 -14.05 -10.20 11.48
CA GLY A 74 -13.72 -9.25 12.54
C GLY A 74 -12.23 -9.25 12.88
N GLU A 75 -11.65 -10.44 13.05
CA GLU A 75 -10.22 -10.57 13.31
C GLU A 75 -9.37 -10.03 12.17
N ASN A 76 -9.77 -10.34 10.94
CA ASN A 76 -9.06 -9.90 9.77
C ASN A 76 -9.05 -8.38 9.66
N MET A 77 -10.19 -7.75 9.86
CA MET A 77 -10.31 -6.29 9.83
C MET A 77 -9.48 -5.63 10.92
N ALA A 78 -9.52 -6.16 12.14
CA ALA A 78 -8.74 -5.64 13.25
C ALA A 78 -7.23 -5.78 12.99
N PHE A 79 -6.82 -6.91 12.43
CA PHE A 79 -5.41 -7.16 12.10
C PHE A 79 -4.92 -6.21 11.02
N ILE A 80 -5.69 -6.04 9.94
CA ILE A 80 -5.34 -5.13 8.85
C ILE A 80 -5.17 -3.71 9.37
N LYS A 81 -6.12 -3.25 10.18
CA LYS A 81 -6.07 -1.91 10.76
C LYS A 81 -4.83 -1.71 11.61
N GLN A 82 -4.58 -2.61 12.54
CA GLN A 82 -3.45 -2.52 13.45
C GLN A 82 -2.11 -2.64 12.71
N SER A 83 -2.01 -3.58 11.79
CA SER A 83 -0.81 -3.78 10.99
C SER A 83 -0.49 -2.55 10.15
N THR A 84 -1.51 -1.96 9.53
CA THR A 84 -1.36 -0.75 8.72
C THR A 84 -0.92 0.44 9.57
N GLU A 85 -1.53 0.64 10.73
CA GLU A 85 -1.17 1.72 11.64
C GLU A 85 0.29 1.63 12.08
N LYS A 86 0.73 0.44 12.46
CA LYS A 86 2.13 0.22 12.86
C LYS A 86 3.09 0.44 11.70
N ARG A 87 2.69 0.03 10.51
CA ARG A 87 3.52 0.22 9.32
C ARG A 87 3.65 1.70 8.98
N LEU A 88 2.56 2.46 9.11
CA LEU A 88 2.58 3.91 8.90
C LEU A 88 3.49 4.61 9.92
N GLU A 89 3.50 4.18 11.17
CA GLU A 89 4.40 4.72 12.18
C GLU A 89 5.87 4.47 11.80
N ARG A 90 6.17 3.26 11.34
CA ARG A 90 7.53 2.91 10.89
C ARG A 90 7.93 3.72 9.68
N LEU A 91 7.00 3.96 8.75
CA LEU A 91 7.25 4.82 7.60
C LEU A 91 7.62 6.23 8.05
N ARG A 92 6.84 6.83 8.94
CA ARG A 92 7.12 8.17 9.45
C ARG A 92 8.49 8.23 10.11
N ALA A 93 8.81 7.24 10.93
CA ALA A 93 10.10 7.19 11.61
C ALA A 93 11.27 7.12 10.63
N ARG A 94 11.14 6.33 9.57
CA ARG A 94 12.20 6.23 8.55
C ARG A 94 12.30 7.50 7.70
N MET A 95 11.17 8.11 7.38
CA MET A 95 11.15 9.34 6.59
C MET A 95 11.79 10.52 7.33
N GLU A 96 11.69 10.55 8.65
CA GLU A 96 12.33 11.59 9.45
C GLU A 96 13.84 11.58 9.37
N LYS A 97 14.42 10.44 8.97
CA LYS A 97 15.87 10.31 8.84
C LYS A 97 16.37 10.69 7.45
N GLU A 98 15.47 10.95 6.53
CA GLU A 98 15.81 11.25 5.14
C GLU A 98 15.99 12.74 4.80
#